data_1db6b508b9668a19f25c04c01ee24202
#
_entry.id   1db6b508b9668a19f25c04c01ee24202
#
_cell.length_a   1.000
_cell.length_b   1.000
_cell.length_c   1.000
_cell.angle_alpha   90.00
_cell.angle_beta   90.00
_cell.angle_gamma   90.00
#
_symmetry.space_group_name_H-M   'P 1'
#
loop_
_entity.id
_entity.type
_entity.pdbx_description
1 polymer ?
#
loop_
_entity_poly.entity_id
_entity_poly.type
_entity_poly.pdbx_seq_one_letter_code
_entity_poly.pdbx_strand_id
1 'polypeptide(L)'
;FLEDAQKEHDAFAQALRDEGIEVLYLEKLAAESLISPEIREQFIEEYLEEANIRGRETKKAIRELLHGIKDNQELVEKTMAGVQKAELPEIPDEAKGLTDLVESDYPFAIDPMPNLYFTRDPFATIGNAVSLNHMFADTRNRETLYGKYIFKYHPEYAGKVELVYNREEDTRIEGGDELILSKDVLAVGI
;
A
#
# COMPACT_ATOMS: atom_id res chain seq x y z
N PHE A 1 1.83 -0.14 24.79
CA PHE A 1 1.53 -1.15 23.76
C PHE A 1 2.34 -0.92 22.48
N LEU A 2 2.28 0.28 21.83
CA LEU A 2 3.00 0.54 20.58
C LEU A 2 4.52 0.41 20.75
N GLU A 3 5.09 0.98 21.80
CA GLU A 3 6.53 0.88 22.10
C GLU A 3 7.00 -0.55 22.32
N ASP A 4 6.17 -1.39 22.92
CA ASP A 4 6.52 -2.81 23.13
C ASP A 4 6.43 -3.58 21.82
N ALA A 5 5.39 -3.33 21.00
CA ALA A 5 5.27 -3.91 19.67
C ALA A 5 6.43 -3.54 18.75
N GLN A 6 6.91 -2.29 18.80
CA GLN A 6 8.10 -1.86 18.06
C GLN A 6 9.36 -2.61 18.50
N LYS A 7 9.58 -2.76 19.81
CA LYS A 7 10.73 -3.51 20.34
C LYS A 7 10.72 -4.97 19.92
N GLU A 8 9.53 -5.60 19.94
CA GLU A 8 9.37 -7.00 19.50
C GLU A 8 9.63 -7.15 18.00
N HIS A 9 9.10 -6.23 17.19
CA HIS A 9 9.36 -6.20 15.75
C HIS A 9 10.84 -5.98 15.44
N ASP A 10 11.51 -5.05 16.12
CA ASP A 10 12.92 -4.77 15.93
C ASP A 10 13.79 -5.96 16.34
N ALA A 11 13.43 -6.64 17.44
CA ALA A 11 14.11 -7.86 17.87
C ALA A 11 13.94 -9.00 16.83
N PHE A 12 12.76 -9.16 16.24
CA PHE A 12 12.54 -10.12 15.17
C PHE A 12 13.37 -9.79 13.92
N ALA A 13 13.36 -8.52 13.47
CA ALA A 13 14.18 -8.07 12.36
C ALA A 13 15.68 -8.28 12.62
N GLN A 14 16.13 -8.04 13.86
CA GLN A 14 17.52 -8.25 14.25
C GLN A 14 17.90 -9.74 14.24
N ALA A 15 17.03 -10.62 14.70
CA ALA A 15 17.28 -12.05 14.64
C ALA A 15 17.50 -12.56 13.21
N LEU A 16 16.75 -12.02 12.23
CA LEU A 16 16.97 -12.34 10.81
C LEU A 16 18.32 -11.83 10.32
N ARG A 17 18.70 -10.61 10.70
CA ARG A 17 20.00 -10.02 10.33
C ARG A 17 21.18 -10.80 10.92
N ASP A 18 21.05 -11.28 12.14
CA ASP A 18 22.09 -12.09 12.81
C ASP A 18 22.34 -13.41 12.07
N GLU A 19 21.33 -13.94 11.37
CA GLU A 19 21.45 -15.10 10.46
C GLU A 19 21.91 -14.72 9.03
N GLY A 20 22.30 -13.46 8.82
CA GLY A 20 22.80 -12.98 7.52
C GLY A 20 21.69 -12.71 6.49
N ILE A 21 20.43 -12.63 6.91
CA ILE A 21 19.30 -12.32 6.04
C ILE A 21 19.16 -10.82 5.92
N GLU A 22 19.08 -10.31 4.69
CA GLU A 22 18.76 -8.92 4.44
C GLU A 22 17.29 -8.64 4.78
N VAL A 23 17.06 -7.64 5.62
CA VAL A 23 15.71 -7.22 6.01
C VAL A 23 15.41 -5.88 5.38
N LEU A 24 14.47 -5.87 4.46
CA LEU A 24 14.00 -4.70 3.71
C LEU A 24 12.66 -4.22 4.27
N TYR A 25 12.40 -2.94 4.16
CA TYR A 25 11.19 -2.31 4.65
C TYR A 25 10.34 -1.82 3.47
N LEU A 26 9.07 -2.18 3.49
CA LEU A 26 8.11 -1.91 2.41
C LEU A 26 8.01 -0.41 2.11
N GLU A 27 7.91 0.42 3.15
CA GLU A 27 7.78 1.87 3.01
C GLU A 27 9.02 2.50 2.33
N LYS A 28 10.21 1.96 2.58
CA LYS A 28 11.44 2.44 1.94
C LYS A 28 11.50 2.06 0.48
N LEU A 29 11.26 0.77 0.18
CA LEU A 29 11.24 0.29 -1.20
C LEU A 29 10.17 1.01 -2.04
N ALA A 30 9.00 1.25 -1.47
CA ALA A 30 7.94 1.99 -2.14
C ALA A 30 8.34 3.45 -2.39
N ALA A 31 8.97 4.12 -1.42
CA ALA A 31 9.47 5.48 -1.58
C ALA A 31 10.57 5.57 -2.65
N GLU A 32 11.50 4.62 -2.67
CA GLU A 32 12.58 4.51 -3.66
C GLU A 32 12.06 4.23 -5.07
N SER A 33 10.84 3.67 -5.19
CA SER A 33 10.18 3.43 -6.47
C SER A 33 9.61 4.69 -7.11
N LEU A 34 9.41 5.76 -6.35
CA LEU A 34 8.89 7.05 -6.83
C LEU A 34 10.02 7.88 -7.46
N ILE A 35 10.65 7.33 -8.50
CA ILE A 35 11.90 7.80 -9.10
C ILE A 35 11.78 9.08 -9.92
N SER A 36 10.57 9.55 -10.22
CA SER A 36 10.33 10.79 -10.95
C SER A 36 9.05 11.48 -10.49
N PRO A 37 8.90 12.79 -10.75
CA PRO A 37 7.66 13.51 -10.47
C PRO A 37 6.41 12.89 -11.12
N GLU A 38 6.54 12.35 -12.32
CA GLU A 38 5.44 11.73 -13.08
C GLU A 38 4.98 10.42 -12.40
N ILE A 39 5.94 9.59 -11.98
CA ILE A 39 5.63 8.33 -11.28
C ILE A 39 5.03 8.61 -9.92
N ARG A 40 5.54 9.62 -9.23
CA ARG A 40 4.98 10.07 -7.96
C ARG A 40 3.54 10.58 -8.11
N GLU A 41 3.27 11.35 -9.15
CA GLU A 41 1.92 11.82 -9.47
C GLU A 41 0.98 10.66 -9.78
N GLN A 42 1.42 9.72 -10.61
CA GLN A 42 0.66 8.52 -10.93
C GLN A 42 0.32 7.72 -9.66
N PHE A 43 1.27 7.58 -8.73
CA PHE A 43 1.04 6.91 -7.45
C PHE A 43 -0.05 7.58 -6.61
N ILE A 44 0.00 8.92 -6.51
CA ILE A 44 -1.00 9.68 -5.75
C ILE A 44 -2.38 9.51 -6.37
N GLU A 45 -2.51 9.61 -7.69
CA GLU A 45 -3.80 9.48 -8.36
C GLU A 45 -4.36 8.06 -8.25
N GLU A 46 -3.57 7.01 -8.47
CA GLU A 46 -4.01 5.62 -8.28
C GLU A 46 -4.43 5.35 -6.83
N TYR A 47 -3.67 5.85 -5.86
CA TYR A 47 -4.05 5.74 -4.45
C TYR A 47 -5.39 6.41 -4.14
N LEU A 48 -5.63 7.62 -4.69
CA LEU A 48 -6.88 8.35 -4.51
C LEU A 48 -8.07 7.70 -5.23
N GLU A 49 -7.83 6.99 -6.30
CA GLU A 49 -8.87 6.22 -7.00
C GLU A 49 -9.30 5.01 -6.18
N GLU A 50 -8.34 4.26 -5.66
CA GLU A 50 -8.60 3.05 -4.87
C GLU A 50 -9.07 3.35 -3.43
N ALA A 51 -8.84 4.55 -2.92
CA ALA A 51 -9.28 4.95 -1.59
C ALA A 51 -10.80 5.13 -1.45
N ASN A 52 -11.56 5.07 -2.56
CA ASN A 52 -13.01 5.16 -2.59
C ASN A 52 -13.57 6.37 -1.80
N ILE A 53 -12.93 7.53 -1.97
CA ILE A 53 -13.23 8.76 -1.24
C ILE A 53 -14.61 9.26 -1.63
N ARG A 54 -15.45 9.49 -0.64
CA ARG A 54 -16.76 10.12 -0.81
C ARG A 54 -16.61 11.64 -0.74
N GLY A 55 -17.16 12.32 -1.71
CA GLY A 55 -17.11 13.78 -1.78
C GLY A 55 -15.97 14.31 -2.67
N ARG A 56 -16.35 15.18 -3.60
CA ARG A 56 -15.42 15.77 -4.58
C ARG A 56 -14.42 16.70 -3.90
N GLU A 57 -14.93 17.56 -3.02
CA GLU A 57 -14.09 18.55 -2.33
C GLU A 57 -13.17 17.87 -1.31
N THR A 58 -13.66 16.83 -0.64
CA THR A 58 -12.82 15.99 0.22
C THR A 58 -11.68 15.35 -0.57
N LYS A 59 -11.96 14.76 -1.75
CA LYS A 59 -10.91 14.17 -2.61
C LYS A 59 -9.88 15.22 -3.04
N LYS A 60 -10.34 16.44 -3.37
CA LYS A 60 -9.46 17.56 -3.74
C LYS A 60 -8.56 17.98 -2.57
N ALA A 61 -9.13 18.15 -1.38
CA ALA A 61 -8.38 18.51 -0.18
C ALA A 61 -7.30 17.46 0.17
N ILE A 62 -7.63 16.18 0.06
CA ILE A 62 -6.68 15.10 0.29
C ILE A 62 -5.57 15.12 -0.77
N ARG A 63 -5.89 15.33 -2.04
CA ARG A 63 -4.89 15.48 -3.10
C ARG A 63 -3.92 16.61 -2.78
N GLU A 64 -4.42 17.78 -2.39
CA GLU A 64 -3.59 18.92 -2.01
C GLU A 64 -2.70 18.62 -0.80
N LEU A 65 -3.22 17.89 0.20
CA LEU A 65 -2.45 17.41 1.35
C LEU A 65 -1.28 16.54 0.90
N LEU A 66 -1.54 15.51 0.08
CA LEU A 66 -0.51 14.58 -0.39
C LEU A 66 0.53 15.27 -1.28
N HIS A 67 0.14 16.20 -2.13
CA HIS A 67 1.08 17.03 -2.90
C HIS A 67 1.91 17.99 -2.05
N GLY A 68 1.39 18.37 -0.89
CA GLY A 68 2.10 19.18 0.11
C GLY A 68 3.32 18.47 0.71
N ILE A 69 3.26 17.15 0.85
CA ILE A 69 4.36 16.33 1.36
C ILE A 69 5.46 16.28 0.30
N LYS A 70 6.68 16.62 0.65
CA LYS A 70 7.80 16.70 -0.33
C LYS A 70 8.67 15.46 -0.33
N ASP A 71 8.82 14.83 0.82
CA ASP A 71 9.58 13.60 0.96
C ASP A 71 8.75 12.39 0.51
N ASN A 72 9.35 11.47 -0.25
CA ASN A 72 8.65 10.30 -0.78
C ASN A 72 8.36 9.27 0.32
N GLN A 73 9.22 9.15 1.32
CA GLN A 73 8.99 8.23 2.42
C GLN A 73 7.84 8.73 3.29
N GLU A 74 7.83 10.01 3.64
CA GLU A 74 6.72 10.63 4.36
C GLU A 74 5.39 10.49 3.59
N LEU A 75 5.42 10.63 2.25
CA LEU A 75 4.24 10.42 1.41
C LEU A 75 3.74 8.98 1.52
N VAL A 76 4.62 8.00 1.35
CA VAL A 76 4.25 6.57 1.43
C VAL A 76 3.71 6.24 2.82
N GLU A 77 4.40 6.62 3.88
CA GLU A 77 3.96 6.42 5.27
C GLU A 77 2.59 7.08 5.53
N LYS A 78 2.37 8.28 4.97
CA LYS A 78 1.07 8.96 5.07
C LYS A 78 -0.04 8.17 4.37
N THR A 79 0.23 7.60 3.20
CA THR A 79 -0.77 6.77 2.50
C THR A 79 -1.10 5.48 3.25
N MET A 80 -0.13 4.89 3.96
CA MET A 80 -0.32 3.73 4.83
C MET A 80 -1.13 4.06 6.09
N ALA A 81 -0.82 5.21 6.71
CA ALA A 81 -1.50 5.70 7.92
C ALA A 81 -2.93 6.18 7.67
N GLY A 82 -3.29 6.43 6.42
CA GLY A 82 -4.57 7.04 6.05
C GLY A 82 -4.61 8.54 6.35
N VAL A 83 -5.79 9.13 6.16
CA VAL A 83 -6.01 10.58 6.35
C VAL A 83 -7.18 10.80 7.30
N GLN A 84 -6.94 11.49 8.40
CA GLN A 84 -8.00 11.89 9.32
C GLN A 84 -8.73 13.11 8.78
N LYS A 85 -10.04 13.20 9.06
CA LYS A 85 -10.85 14.38 8.70
C LYS A 85 -10.31 15.66 9.32
N ALA A 86 -9.76 15.58 10.54
CA ALA A 86 -9.18 16.71 11.25
C ALA A 86 -7.91 17.29 10.60
N GLU A 87 -7.30 16.58 9.68
CA GLU A 87 -6.10 17.04 8.93
C GLU A 87 -6.50 17.86 7.69
N LEU A 88 -7.78 17.82 7.30
CA LEU A 88 -8.26 18.51 6.13
C LEU A 88 -8.80 19.89 6.50
N PRO A 89 -8.69 20.89 5.58
CA PRO A 89 -9.32 22.16 5.78
C PRO A 89 -10.84 22.01 5.84
N GLU A 90 -11.51 22.91 6.56
CA GLU A 90 -12.96 22.98 6.52
C GLU A 90 -13.45 23.27 5.11
N ILE A 91 -14.38 22.44 4.63
CA ILE A 91 -15.03 22.64 3.33
C ILE A 91 -16.16 23.66 3.53
N PRO A 92 -16.15 24.81 2.84
CA PRO A 92 -17.25 25.77 2.91
C PRO A 92 -18.59 25.14 2.53
N ASP A 93 -19.65 25.51 3.21
CA ASP A 93 -20.99 24.90 3.01
C ASP A 93 -21.47 25.02 1.55
N GLU A 94 -21.14 26.12 0.88
CA GLU A 94 -21.48 26.34 -0.52
C GLU A 94 -20.78 25.38 -1.49
N ALA A 95 -19.64 24.79 -1.07
CA ALA A 95 -18.87 23.85 -1.87
C ALA A 95 -19.22 22.38 -1.57
N LYS A 96 -19.95 22.11 -0.47
CA LYS A 96 -20.34 20.76 -0.07
C LYS A 96 -21.33 20.14 -1.05
N GLY A 97 -20.99 18.94 -1.53
CA GLY A 97 -21.94 18.06 -2.21
C GLY A 97 -22.81 17.28 -1.22
N LEU A 98 -23.81 16.55 -1.72
CA LEU A 98 -24.71 15.76 -0.88
C LEU A 98 -23.97 14.74 0.02
N THR A 99 -22.87 14.21 -0.47
CA THR A 99 -22.03 13.25 0.28
C THR A 99 -21.21 13.92 1.38
N ASP A 100 -20.85 15.19 1.20
CA ASP A 100 -20.11 15.94 2.22
C ASP A 100 -21.03 16.46 3.33
N LEU A 101 -22.35 16.47 3.11
CA LEU A 101 -23.36 16.86 4.10
C LEU A 101 -23.73 15.72 5.06
N VAL A 102 -23.30 14.50 4.78
CA VAL A 102 -23.56 13.36 5.69
C VAL A 102 -22.62 13.47 6.89
N GLU A 103 -23.18 13.89 8.02
CA GLU A 103 -22.44 13.90 9.27
C GLU A 103 -22.08 12.47 9.69
N SER A 104 -20.82 12.28 10.07
CA SER A 104 -20.31 11.01 10.56
C SER A 104 -19.22 11.27 11.58
N ASP A 105 -19.35 10.65 12.75
CA ASP A 105 -18.35 10.67 13.82
C ASP A 105 -17.10 9.85 13.49
N TYR A 106 -17.11 9.16 12.35
CA TYR A 106 -15.97 8.38 11.90
C TYR A 106 -14.77 9.30 11.57
N PRO A 107 -13.60 9.08 12.21
CA PRO A 107 -12.53 10.08 12.20
C PRO A 107 -11.73 10.13 10.90
N PHE A 108 -11.79 9.09 10.06
CA PHE A 108 -10.98 9.02 8.86
C PHE A 108 -11.74 9.47 7.60
N ALA A 109 -11.05 10.18 6.73
CA ALA A 109 -11.44 10.44 5.35
C ALA A 109 -10.91 9.35 4.41
N ILE A 110 -9.74 8.79 4.71
CA ILE A 110 -9.19 7.56 4.14
C ILE A 110 -8.73 6.67 5.28
N ASP A 111 -9.21 5.45 5.30
CA ASP A 111 -8.84 4.47 6.31
C ASP A 111 -7.35 4.12 6.27
N PRO A 112 -6.70 3.90 7.43
CA PRO A 112 -5.37 3.32 7.48
C PRO A 112 -5.37 1.89 6.94
N MET A 113 -4.19 1.35 6.69
CA MET A 113 -3.97 -0.02 6.21
C MET A 113 -3.35 -0.90 7.30
N PRO A 114 -4.08 -1.30 8.34
CA PRO A 114 -3.52 -2.04 9.46
C PRO A 114 -3.00 -3.43 9.07
N ASN A 115 -3.49 -3.98 7.96
CA ASN A 115 -3.12 -5.32 7.49
C ASN A 115 -1.81 -5.35 6.67
N LEU A 116 -1.20 -4.20 6.36
CA LEU A 116 0.15 -4.16 5.77
C LEU A 116 1.21 -4.86 6.63
N TYR A 117 0.92 -5.10 7.89
CA TYR A 117 1.69 -5.96 8.76
C TYR A 117 1.88 -7.38 8.19
N PHE A 118 0.93 -7.89 7.42
CA PHE A 118 0.99 -9.19 6.74
C PHE A 118 1.60 -9.02 5.35
N THR A 119 2.92 -9.05 5.28
CA THR A 119 3.67 -8.74 4.05
C THR A 119 3.47 -9.75 2.92
N ARG A 120 3.03 -10.97 3.22
CA ARG A 120 2.81 -12.03 2.23
C ARG A 120 1.51 -11.85 1.44
N ASP A 121 0.45 -11.33 2.06
CA ASP A 121 -0.87 -11.26 1.44
C ASP A 121 -0.90 -10.40 0.17
N PRO A 122 -0.28 -9.18 0.14
CA PRO A 122 -0.31 -8.31 -1.03
C PRO A 122 0.52 -8.82 -2.21
N PHE A 123 1.61 -9.56 -1.94
CA PHE A 123 2.43 -10.20 -2.97
C PHE A 123 3.25 -11.34 -2.36
N ALA A 124 3.46 -12.37 -3.16
CA ALA A 124 4.24 -13.55 -2.76
C ALA A 124 5.36 -13.84 -3.77
N THR A 125 6.53 -14.22 -3.27
CA THR A 125 7.66 -14.63 -4.11
C THR A 125 7.52 -16.10 -4.49
N ILE A 126 7.66 -16.41 -5.78
CA ILE A 126 7.59 -17.75 -6.35
C ILE A 126 8.86 -17.99 -7.19
N GLY A 127 9.87 -18.59 -6.58
CA GLY A 127 11.19 -18.70 -7.20
C GLY A 127 11.79 -17.32 -7.44
N ASN A 128 12.06 -16.98 -8.72
CA ASN A 128 12.57 -15.67 -9.13
C ASN A 128 11.45 -14.73 -9.64
N ALA A 129 10.20 -15.13 -9.47
CA ALA A 129 9.04 -14.36 -9.88
C ALA A 129 8.19 -13.91 -8.68
N VAL A 130 7.20 -13.09 -8.94
CA VAL A 130 6.27 -12.57 -7.94
C VAL A 130 4.83 -12.74 -8.42
N SER A 131 3.97 -13.20 -7.54
CA SER A 131 2.53 -13.03 -7.62
C SER A 131 2.20 -11.68 -6.99
N LEU A 132 1.71 -10.73 -7.78
CA LEU A 132 1.20 -9.45 -7.30
C LEU A 132 -0.32 -9.57 -7.17
N ASN A 133 -0.79 -9.69 -5.95
CA ASN A 133 -2.09 -10.24 -5.66
C ASN A 133 -3.25 -9.27 -5.86
N HIS A 134 -4.41 -9.81 -6.24
CA HIS A 134 -5.69 -9.12 -6.19
C HIS A 134 -6.42 -9.55 -4.92
N MET A 135 -6.44 -8.67 -3.92
CA MET A 135 -6.96 -9.01 -2.60
C MET A 135 -8.45 -9.35 -2.64
N PHE A 136 -8.85 -10.25 -1.75
CA PHE A 136 -10.27 -10.65 -1.62
C PHE A 136 -11.14 -9.46 -1.20
N ALA A 137 -10.68 -8.69 -0.22
CA ALA A 137 -11.37 -7.50 0.22
C ALA A 137 -10.92 -6.26 -0.57
N ASP A 138 -11.84 -5.57 -1.25
CA ASP A 138 -11.54 -4.37 -2.03
C ASP A 138 -10.83 -3.30 -1.22
N THR A 139 -11.14 -3.17 0.07
CA THR A 139 -10.48 -2.23 0.99
C THR A 139 -9.00 -2.52 1.18
N ARG A 140 -8.58 -3.80 1.04
CA ARG A 140 -7.20 -4.23 1.14
C ARG A 140 -6.44 -4.15 -0.19
N ASN A 141 -7.13 -3.98 -1.31
CA ASN A 141 -6.47 -3.97 -2.62
C ASN A 141 -5.44 -2.83 -2.75
N ARG A 142 -5.64 -1.73 -2.03
CA ARG A 142 -4.65 -0.64 -1.92
C ARG A 142 -3.29 -1.09 -1.35
N GLU A 143 -3.26 -2.15 -0.55
CA GLU A 143 -2.02 -2.71 0.01
C GLU A 143 -1.09 -3.22 -1.10
N THR A 144 -1.65 -3.72 -2.20
CA THR A 144 -0.89 -4.27 -3.32
C THR A 144 -0.30 -3.18 -4.23
N LEU A 145 -0.75 -1.93 -4.08
CA LEU A 145 -0.25 -0.79 -4.84
C LEU A 145 1.25 -0.57 -4.61
N TYR A 146 1.72 -0.74 -3.39
CA TYR A 146 3.16 -0.59 -3.08
C TYR A 146 4.00 -1.62 -3.84
N GLY A 147 3.58 -2.89 -3.86
CA GLY A 147 4.23 -3.94 -4.63
C GLY A 147 4.24 -3.63 -6.14
N LYS A 148 3.12 -3.12 -6.68
CA LYS A 148 3.04 -2.67 -8.08
C LYS A 148 4.15 -1.66 -8.42
N TYR A 149 4.32 -0.63 -7.58
CA TYR A 149 5.33 0.39 -7.82
C TYR A 149 6.74 -0.14 -7.61
N ILE A 150 6.98 -0.96 -6.61
CA ILE A 150 8.29 -1.58 -6.36
C ILE A 150 8.71 -2.42 -7.56
N PHE A 151 7.92 -3.39 -8.00
CA PHE A 151 8.33 -4.28 -9.09
C PHE A 151 8.38 -3.60 -10.47
N LYS A 152 7.64 -2.50 -10.64
CA LYS A 152 7.62 -1.77 -11.91
C LYS A 152 8.69 -0.69 -12.03
N TYR A 153 9.04 -0.01 -10.92
CA TYR A 153 9.84 1.20 -10.99
C TYR A 153 11.08 1.21 -10.09
N HIS A 154 11.15 0.35 -9.07
CA HIS A 154 12.32 0.35 -8.19
C HIS A 154 13.60 -0.01 -8.95
N PRO A 155 14.72 0.73 -8.77
CA PRO A 155 15.94 0.54 -9.56
C PRO A 155 16.54 -0.87 -9.49
N GLU A 156 16.34 -1.57 -8.39
CA GLU A 156 16.84 -2.93 -8.20
C GLU A 156 15.93 -4.00 -8.78
N TYR A 157 14.60 -3.77 -8.90
CA TYR A 157 13.63 -4.81 -9.27
C TYR A 157 13.01 -4.60 -10.64
N ALA A 158 12.89 -3.37 -11.11
CA ALA A 158 12.26 -3.05 -12.39
C ALA A 158 12.91 -3.80 -13.55
N GLY A 159 12.12 -4.58 -14.29
CA GLY A 159 12.56 -5.38 -15.43
C GLY A 159 13.41 -6.61 -15.08
N LYS A 160 13.61 -6.93 -13.79
CA LYS A 160 14.36 -8.11 -13.33
C LYS A 160 13.49 -9.16 -12.68
N VAL A 161 12.29 -8.79 -12.30
CA VAL A 161 11.30 -9.66 -11.64
C VAL A 161 10.15 -9.89 -12.59
N GLU A 162 9.80 -11.16 -12.83
CA GLU A 162 8.64 -11.56 -13.60
C GLU A 162 7.40 -11.55 -12.70
N LEU A 163 6.29 -10.99 -13.17
CA LEU A 163 5.00 -11.12 -12.52
C LEU A 163 4.28 -12.35 -13.10
N VAL A 164 4.10 -13.39 -12.31
CA VAL A 164 3.34 -14.59 -12.69
C VAL A 164 1.85 -14.43 -12.48
N TYR A 165 1.47 -13.47 -11.67
CA TYR A 165 0.11 -13.01 -11.46
C TYR A 165 0.10 -11.49 -11.29
N ASN A 166 -1.00 -10.84 -11.69
CA ASN A 166 -1.11 -9.39 -11.62
C ASN A 166 -2.39 -8.97 -10.89
N ARG A 167 -2.29 -7.96 -10.05
CA ARG A 167 -3.39 -7.40 -9.26
C ARG A 167 -4.58 -6.89 -10.09
N GLU A 168 -4.39 -6.71 -11.39
CA GLU A 168 -5.43 -6.25 -12.33
C GLU A 168 -6.23 -7.41 -12.94
N GLU A 169 -5.91 -8.67 -12.59
CA GLU A 169 -6.68 -9.84 -13.02
C GLU A 169 -8.05 -9.91 -12.31
N ASP A 170 -9.04 -10.50 -12.98
CA ASP A 170 -10.40 -10.60 -12.47
C ASP A 170 -10.55 -11.56 -11.27
N THR A 171 -9.69 -12.57 -11.19
CA THR A 171 -9.69 -13.52 -10.08
C THR A 171 -9.02 -12.94 -8.86
N ARG A 172 -9.44 -13.36 -7.66
CA ARG A 172 -8.86 -12.90 -6.41
C ARG A 172 -7.96 -13.98 -5.86
N ILE A 173 -6.78 -13.56 -5.41
CA ILE A 173 -5.77 -14.42 -4.78
C ILE A 173 -5.02 -13.58 -3.76
N GLU A 174 -4.68 -14.21 -2.65
CA GLU A 174 -3.83 -13.64 -1.60
C GLU A 174 -2.66 -14.59 -1.36
N GLY A 175 -1.56 -14.11 -0.77
CA GLY A 175 -0.39 -14.94 -0.56
C GLY A 175 -0.61 -16.15 0.35
N GLY A 176 -1.69 -16.16 1.12
CA GLY A 176 -2.15 -17.32 1.90
C GLY A 176 -2.70 -18.46 1.03
N ASP A 177 -3.17 -18.16 -0.17
CA ASP A 177 -3.68 -19.14 -1.13
C ASP A 177 -2.56 -19.83 -1.91
N GLU A 178 -1.33 -19.36 -1.80
CA GLU A 178 -0.17 -19.80 -2.57
C GLU A 178 0.82 -20.57 -1.66
N LEU A 179 0.98 -21.86 -1.91
CA LEU A 179 1.88 -22.71 -1.14
C LEU A 179 2.94 -23.37 -2.05
N ILE A 180 4.19 -22.98 -1.88
CA ILE A 180 5.32 -23.56 -2.59
C ILE A 180 5.65 -24.90 -1.91
N LEU A 181 5.34 -26.01 -2.59
CA LEU A 181 5.57 -27.36 -2.10
C LEU A 181 6.98 -27.87 -2.45
N SER A 182 7.49 -27.45 -3.59
CA SER A 182 8.86 -27.74 -4.03
C SER A 182 9.31 -26.71 -5.06
N LYS A 183 10.54 -26.82 -5.55
CA LYS A 183 11.04 -25.95 -6.64
C LYS A 183 10.22 -26.04 -7.95
N ASP A 184 9.45 -27.09 -8.14
CA ASP A 184 8.70 -27.38 -9.36
C ASP A 184 7.18 -27.47 -9.12
N VAL A 185 6.69 -27.31 -7.87
CA VAL A 185 5.29 -27.51 -7.52
C VAL A 185 4.79 -26.37 -6.65
N LEU A 186 3.81 -25.66 -7.17
CA LEU A 186 2.99 -24.65 -6.47
C LEU A 186 1.57 -25.20 -6.29
N ALA A 187 1.05 -25.18 -5.07
CA ALA A 187 -0.37 -25.38 -4.81
C ALA A 187 -1.04 -24.02 -4.66
N VAL A 188 -2.17 -23.85 -5.32
CA VAL A 188 -2.99 -22.63 -5.23
C VAL A 188 -4.37 -23.01 -4.73
N GLY A 189 -4.83 -22.32 -3.69
CA GLY A 189 -6.20 -22.42 -3.19
C GLY A 189 -7.21 -21.85 -4.18
N ILE A 190 -8.41 -22.41 -4.22
CA ILE A 190 -9.53 -21.96 -5.06
C ILE A 190 -10.79 -21.82 -4.22
#